data_29c2155aabb7251fe1a7e50bbbd4ef1e
#
_entry.id   29c2155aabb7251fe1a7e50bbbd4ef1e
#
_cell.length_a   1.000
_cell.length_b   1.000
_cell.length_c   1.000
_cell.angle_alpha   90.00
_cell.angle_beta   90.00
_cell.angle_gamma   90.00
#
_symmetry.space_group_name_H-M   'P 1'
#
loop_
_entity.id
_entity.type
_entity.pdbx_description
1 polymer ?
#
loop_
_entity_poly.entity_id
_entity_poly.type
_entity_poly.pdbx_seq_one_letter_code
_entity_poly.pdbx_strand_id
1 'polypeptide(L)'
;QNAFLANEEGLESGLMILQYVSAALLAELHLLANPTTTSNVPVSMEKEDHVSMGATATNRLSICCDHLSKVLANELICACEALHRIEENAGSGVMSIQNIMADLVAPLTCDRSMTNDTEIVAAMLLAGSLSQL
;
A
#
# COMPACT_ATOMS: atom_id res chain seq x y z
N GLN A 1 -7.19 22.89 -0.27
CA GLN A 1 -7.30 21.78 0.70
C GLN A 1 -6.28 21.99 1.82
N ASN A 2 -6.66 21.66 3.06
CA ASN A 2 -5.76 21.74 4.20
C ASN A 2 -4.61 20.73 4.06
N ALA A 3 -3.47 21.04 4.67
CA ALA A 3 -2.33 20.15 4.69
C ALA A 3 -2.73 18.80 5.30
N PHE A 4 -2.26 17.70 4.70
CA PHE A 4 -2.54 16.32 5.09
C PHE A 4 -4.03 15.94 5.16
N LEU A 5 -4.91 16.72 4.54
CA LEU A 5 -6.37 16.53 4.59
C LEU A 5 -6.93 16.58 6.04
N ALA A 6 -6.30 17.33 6.93
CA ALA A 6 -6.81 17.58 8.27
C ALA A 6 -8.09 18.44 8.22
N ASN A 7 -9.00 18.26 9.18
CA ASN A 7 -10.19 19.13 9.28
C ASN A 7 -9.85 20.44 9.99
N GLU A 8 -9.08 20.35 11.10
CA GLU A 8 -8.62 21.52 11.85
C GLU A 8 -7.10 21.63 11.74
N GLU A 9 -6.65 22.51 10.84
CA GLU A 9 -5.23 22.74 10.57
C GLU A 9 -4.51 23.23 11.84
N GLY A 10 -3.41 22.57 12.18
CA GLY A 10 -2.61 22.87 13.38
C GLY A 10 -3.06 22.15 14.65
N LEU A 11 -4.25 21.53 14.67
CA LEU A 11 -4.72 20.68 15.78
C LEU A 11 -4.74 19.21 15.40
N GLU A 12 -5.08 18.89 14.17
CA GLU A 12 -5.15 17.52 13.67
C GLU A 12 -3.99 17.21 12.73
N SER A 13 -3.59 15.95 12.70
CA SER A 13 -2.58 15.40 11.79
C SER A 13 -3.15 14.92 10.45
N GLY A 14 -4.45 14.69 10.39
CA GLY A 14 -5.13 14.16 9.20
C GLY A 14 -4.53 12.83 8.75
N LEU A 15 -4.27 12.71 7.45
CA LEU A 15 -3.68 11.49 6.85
C LEU A 15 -2.13 11.51 6.77
N MET A 16 -1.47 12.43 7.50
CA MET A 16 0.00 12.53 7.50
C MET A 16 0.67 11.19 7.82
N ILE A 17 0.12 10.42 8.77
CA ILE A 17 0.72 9.15 9.20
C ILE A 17 0.77 8.12 8.07
N LEU A 18 -0.16 8.12 7.11
CA LEU A 18 -0.15 7.20 5.97
C LEU A 18 1.07 7.43 5.07
N GLN A 19 1.55 8.68 4.96
CA GLN A 19 2.79 8.99 4.26
C GLN A 19 4.00 8.36 4.95
N TYR A 20 4.09 8.46 6.28
CA TYR A 20 5.18 7.84 7.05
C TYR A 20 5.17 6.32 6.96
N VAL A 21 4.00 5.70 7.07
CA VAL A 21 3.84 4.25 6.90
C VAL A 21 4.26 3.82 5.50
N SER A 22 3.83 4.52 4.46
CA SER A 22 4.22 4.23 3.07
C SER A 22 5.73 4.38 2.86
N ALA A 23 6.36 5.41 3.44
CA ALA A 23 7.81 5.61 3.37
C ALA A 23 8.58 4.45 4.05
N ALA A 24 8.10 3.96 5.20
CA ALA A 24 8.70 2.81 5.89
C ALA A 24 8.58 1.53 5.05
N LEU A 25 7.40 1.25 4.50
CA LEU A 25 7.18 0.09 3.62
C LEU A 25 8.03 0.16 2.34
N LEU A 26 8.20 1.34 1.75
CA LEU A 26 9.08 1.54 0.59
C LEU A 26 10.56 1.29 0.94
N ALA A 27 11.01 1.70 2.13
CA ALA A 27 12.36 1.40 2.58
C ALA A 27 12.61 -0.12 2.71
N GLU A 28 11.64 -0.86 3.26
CA GLU A 28 11.70 -2.33 3.32
C GLU A 28 11.68 -2.97 1.92
N LEU A 29 10.83 -2.47 1.02
CA LEU A 29 10.78 -2.92 -0.38
C LEU A 29 12.13 -2.75 -1.09
N HIS A 30 12.85 -1.65 -0.85
CA HIS A 30 14.20 -1.44 -1.38
C HIS A 30 15.19 -2.50 -0.88
N LEU A 31 15.12 -2.91 0.39
CA LEU A 31 15.95 -3.98 0.93
C LEU A 31 15.58 -5.35 0.33
N LEU A 32 14.29 -5.62 0.19
CA LEU A 32 13.77 -6.86 -0.40
C LEU A 32 14.10 -7.00 -1.89
N ALA A 33 14.29 -5.89 -2.61
CA ALA A 33 14.63 -5.87 -4.03
C ALA A 33 16.04 -6.38 -4.35
N ASN A 34 16.92 -6.57 -3.36
CA ASN A 34 18.24 -7.14 -3.61
C ASN A 34 18.14 -8.56 -4.16
N PRO A 35 18.85 -8.92 -5.25
CA PRO A 35 18.78 -10.25 -5.84
C PRO A 35 19.25 -11.35 -4.87
N THR A 36 18.44 -12.38 -4.64
CA THR A 36 18.80 -13.51 -3.79
C THR A 36 19.84 -14.42 -4.45
N THR A 37 19.91 -14.40 -5.78
CA THR A 37 20.86 -15.18 -6.59
C THR A 37 22.33 -14.81 -6.35
N THR A 38 22.59 -13.65 -5.77
CA THR A 38 23.98 -13.23 -5.42
C THR A 38 24.52 -13.88 -4.15
N SER A 39 23.66 -14.54 -3.35
CA SER A 39 24.02 -15.16 -2.08
C SER A 39 24.21 -16.68 -2.20
N ASN A 40 24.93 -17.10 -3.24
CA ASN A 40 25.23 -18.50 -3.45
C ASN A 40 26.47 -18.94 -2.68
N VAL A 41 26.38 -20.15 -2.11
CA VAL A 41 27.52 -20.85 -1.49
C VAL A 41 27.55 -22.29 -1.99
N PRO A 42 28.73 -22.86 -2.26
CA PRO A 42 28.86 -24.27 -2.61
C PRO A 42 28.37 -25.17 -1.47
N VAL A 43 27.63 -26.21 -1.82
CA VAL A 43 27.08 -27.20 -0.87
C VAL A 43 27.47 -28.62 -1.29
N SER A 44 27.15 -29.63 -0.47
CA SER A 44 27.46 -31.06 -0.75
C SER A 44 28.92 -31.31 -1.03
N MET A 45 29.83 -30.76 -0.22
CA MET A 45 31.28 -30.84 -0.40
C MET A 45 31.75 -30.35 -1.79
N GLU A 46 31.23 -29.17 -2.17
CA GLU A 46 31.52 -28.48 -3.44
C GLU A 46 31.09 -29.22 -4.70
N LYS A 47 30.17 -30.19 -4.55
CA LYS A 47 29.60 -30.88 -5.71
C LYS A 47 28.45 -30.07 -6.34
N GLU A 48 27.87 -29.16 -5.59
CA GLU A 48 26.84 -28.23 -6.04
C GLU A 48 27.35 -26.80 -5.81
N ASP A 49 27.69 -26.12 -6.87
CA ASP A 49 28.31 -24.80 -6.86
C ASP A 49 27.33 -23.66 -7.13
N HIS A 50 26.13 -23.97 -7.63
CA HIS A 50 25.08 -23.01 -7.90
C HIS A 50 23.69 -23.50 -7.49
N VAL A 51 23.03 -22.71 -6.63
CA VAL A 51 21.64 -22.91 -6.23
C VAL A 51 20.84 -21.69 -6.66
N SER A 52 19.71 -21.92 -7.31
CA SER A 52 18.88 -20.82 -7.87
C SER A 52 18.29 -19.85 -6.85
N MET A 53 18.25 -20.24 -5.56
CA MET A 53 17.60 -19.50 -4.47
C MET A 53 16.14 -19.13 -4.75
N GLY A 54 15.46 -19.90 -5.61
CA GLY A 54 14.12 -19.62 -6.07
C GLY A 54 13.07 -19.58 -4.95
N ALA A 55 13.15 -20.49 -3.97
CA ALA A 55 12.25 -20.46 -2.81
C ALA A 55 12.40 -19.18 -1.99
N THR A 56 13.64 -18.75 -1.74
CA THR A 56 13.92 -17.49 -1.04
C THR A 56 13.39 -16.28 -1.84
N ALA A 57 13.61 -16.27 -3.16
CA ALA A 57 13.12 -15.21 -4.03
C ALA A 57 11.58 -15.13 -4.02
N THR A 58 10.89 -16.27 -4.08
CA THR A 58 9.43 -16.33 -4.06
C THR A 58 8.85 -15.86 -2.72
N ASN A 59 9.45 -16.26 -1.60
CA ASN A 59 9.03 -15.77 -0.28
C ASN A 59 9.20 -14.25 -0.15
N ARG A 60 10.31 -13.71 -0.63
CA ARG A 60 10.53 -12.25 -0.65
C ARG A 60 9.53 -11.53 -1.56
N LEU A 61 9.22 -12.09 -2.72
CA LEU A 61 8.21 -11.54 -3.63
C LEU A 61 6.83 -11.47 -2.95
N SER A 62 6.44 -12.51 -2.21
CA SER A 62 5.17 -12.49 -1.46
C SER A 62 5.11 -11.32 -0.46
N ILE A 63 6.21 -11.07 0.28
CA ILE A 63 6.30 -9.94 1.20
C ILE A 63 6.24 -8.61 0.43
N CYS A 64 6.90 -8.53 -0.72
CA CYS A 64 6.86 -7.32 -1.57
C CYS A 64 5.43 -7.03 -2.05
N CYS A 65 4.66 -8.05 -2.45
CA CYS A 65 3.27 -7.85 -2.85
C CYS A 65 2.40 -7.34 -1.70
N ASP A 66 2.59 -7.87 -0.49
CA ASP A 66 1.88 -7.39 0.70
C ASP A 66 2.22 -5.93 1.01
N HIS A 67 3.50 -5.56 1.03
CA HIS A 67 3.91 -4.19 1.28
C HIS A 67 3.42 -3.21 0.21
N LEU A 68 3.53 -3.60 -1.06
CA LEU A 68 3.06 -2.79 -2.18
C LEU A 68 1.55 -2.57 -2.12
N SER A 69 0.77 -3.59 -1.78
CA SER A 69 -0.68 -3.45 -1.64
C SER A 69 -1.06 -2.43 -0.56
N LYS A 70 -0.32 -2.37 0.55
CA LYS A 70 -0.52 -1.38 1.62
C LYS A 70 -0.13 0.04 1.20
N VAL A 71 0.95 0.20 0.44
CA VAL A 71 1.33 1.50 -0.13
C VAL A 71 0.24 2.01 -1.07
N LEU A 72 -0.25 1.17 -1.97
CA LEU A 72 -1.33 1.51 -2.90
C LEU A 72 -2.66 1.75 -2.17
N ALA A 73 -2.94 1.01 -1.10
CA ALA A 73 -4.12 1.23 -0.26
C ALA A 73 -4.08 2.62 0.39
N ASN A 74 -2.93 3.01 0.95
CA ASN A 74 -2.75 4.33 1.55
C ASN A 74 -2.93 5.46 0.51
N GLU A 75 -2.38 5.28 -0.70
CA GLU A 75 -2.56 6.23 -1.80
C GLU A 75 -4.04 6.36 -2.18
N LEU A 76 -4.74 5.23 -2.32
CA LEU A 76 -6.16 5.20 -2.68
C LEU A 76 -7.04 5.85 -1.60
N ILE A 77 -6.78 5.59 -0.31
CA ILE A 77 -7.46 6.24 0.81
C ILE A 77 -7.27 7.76 0.75
N CYS A 78 -6.03 8.23 0.58
CA CYS A 78 -5.73 9.66 0.48
C CYS A 78 -6.40 10.29 -0.74
N ALA A 79 -6.39 9.64 -1.89
CA ALA A 79 -7.01 10.13 -3.11
C ALA A 79 -8.53 10.26 -2.96
N CYS A 80 -9.19 9.24 -2.40
CA CYS A 80 -10.64 9.27 -2.17
C CYS A 80 -11.04 10.34 -1.15
N GLU A 81 -10.29 10.49 -0.05
CA GLU A 81 -10.53 11.56 0.92
C GLU A 81 -10.32 12.94 0.31
N ALA A 82 -9.30 13.12 -0.55
CA ALA A 82 -9.08 14.37 -1.28
C ALA A 82 -10.23 14.70 -2.23
N LEU A 83 -10.70 13.71 -2.99
CA LEU A 83 -11.83 13.86 -3.91
C LEU A 83 -13.15 14.17 -3.18
N HIS A 84 -13.33 13.64 -1.98
CA HIS A 84 -14.51 13.90 -1.15
C HIS A 84 -14.60 15.38 -0.71
N ARG A 85 -13.48 16.11 -0.73
CA ARG A 85 -13.37 17.50 -0.28
C ARG A 85 -13.39 18.52 -1.42
N ILE A 86 -13.56 18.08 -2.66
CA ILE A 86 -13.71 18.96 -3.83
C ILE A 86 -15.12 18.88 -4.36
N GLU A 87 -15.64 20.01 -4.86
CA GLU A 87 -17.02 20.12 -5.39
C GLU A 87 -17.13 19.62 -6.83
N GLU A 88 -16.02 19.39 -7.52
CA GLU A 88 -16.01 19.00 -8.92
C GLU A 88 -16.28 17.49 -9.09
N ASN A 89 -17.10 17.15 -10.07
CA ASN A 89 -17.39 15.74 -10.37
C ASN A 89 -16.21 15.06 -11.06
N ALA A 90 -15.79 13.94 -10.53
CA ALA A 90 -14.81 13.07 -11.15
C ALA A 90 -15.41 12.31 -12.36
N GLY A 91 -14.57 11.79 -13.25
CA GLY A 91 -15.01 10.92 -14.34
C GLY A 91 -15.65 9.62 -13.84
N SER A 92 -16.47 8.96 -14.67
CA SER A 92 -17.27 7.80 -14.26
C SER A 92 -16.47 6.66 -13.63
N GLY A 93 -15.29 6.33 -14.15
CA GLY A 93 -14.43 5.29 -13.57
C GLY A 93 -13.94 5.64 -12.17
N VAL A 94 -13.55 6.89 -11.93
CA VAL A 94 -13.13 7.37 -10.61
C VAL A 94 -14.30 7.36 -9.64
N MET A 95 -15.50 7.76 -10.09
CA MET A 95 -16.71 7.70 -9.26
C MET A 95 -17.08 6.27 -8.85
N SER A 96 -16.89 5.30 -9.74
CA SER A 96 -17.10 3.88 -9.41
C SER A 96 -16.16 3.42 -8.28
N ILE A 97 -14.89 3.81 -8.35
CA ILE A 97 -13.91 3.51 -7.29
C ILE A 97 -14.29 4.22 -5.98
N GLN A 98 -14.66 5.50 -6.04
CA GLN A 98 -15.10 6.25 -4.86
C GLN A 98 -16.29 5.59 -4.16
N ASN A 99 -17.27 5.09 -4.89
CA ASN A 99 -18.42 4.39 -4.33
C ASN A 99 -18.01 3.11 -3.60
N ILE A 100 -17.13 2.30 -4.21
CA ILE A 100 -16.58 1.10 -3.53
C ILE A 100 -15.83 1.49 -2.26
N MET A 101 -15.00 2.52 -2.32
CA MET A 101 -14.22 2.97 -1.18
C MET A 101 -15.10 3.54 -0.06
N ALA A 102 -16.21 4.21 -0.38
CA ALA A 102 -17.14 4.75 0.61
C ALA A 102 -17.83 3.66 1.44
N ASP A 103 -18.00 2.45 0.88
CA ASP A 103 -18.51 1.30 1.61
C ASP A 103 -17.47 0.65 2.53
N LEU A 104 -16.19 0.88 2.30
CA LEU A 104 -15.08 0.25 3.03
C LEU A 104 -14.44 1.17 4.07
N VAL A 105 -14.33 2.46 3.76
CA VAL A 105 -13.59 3.44 4.56
C VAL A 105 -14.47 4.65 4.85
N ALA A 106 -14.75 4.89 6.11
CA ALA A 106 -15.51 6.07 6.51
C ALA A 106 -14.69 7.36 6.28
N PRO A 107 -15.33 8.47 5.88
CA PRO A 107 -14.67 9.77 5.75
C PRO A 107 -13.95 10.17 7.05
N LEU A 108 -12.87 10.92 6.92
CA LEU A 108 -12.08 11.40 8.04
C LEU A 108 -12.77 12.63 8.67
N THR A 109 -13.42 12.43 9.80
CA THR A 109 -14.07 13.51 10.57
C THR A 109 -13.21 14.02 11.72
N CYS A 110 -12.27 13.22 12.19
CA CYS A 110 -11.25 13.57 13.19
C CYS A 110 -10.08 12.57 13.08
N ASP A 111 -8.95 12.88 13.71
CA ASP A 111 -7.80 11.95 13.77
C ASP A 111 -8.22 10.60 14.37
N ARG A 112 -7.88 9.52 13.68
CA ARG A 112 -8.13 8.14 14.12
C ARG A 112 -7.08 7.18 13.58
N SER A 113 -7.04 5.98 14.11
CA SER A 113 -6.19 4.93 13.54
C SER A 113 -6.69 4.52 12.16
N MET A 114 -5.79 4.51 11.18
CA MET A 114 -6.06 4.09 9.80
C MET A 114 -5.61 2.65 9.50
N THR A 115 -5.08 1.94 10.49
CA THR A 115 -4.53 0.59 10.31
C THR A 115 -5.55 -0.37 9.69
N ASN A 116 -6.76 -0.41 10.25
CA ASN A 116 -7.80 -1.30 9.77
C ASN A 116 -8.26 -0.94 8.34
N ASP A 117 -8.36 0.36 8.04
CA ASP A 117 -8.73 0.83 6.70
C ASP A 117 -7.68 0.43 5.67
N THR A 118 -6.39 0.62 5.98
CA THR A 118 -5.28 0.19 5.12
C THR A 118 -5.32 -1.31 4.86
N GLU A 119 -5.53 -2.15 5.89
CA GLU A 119 -5.57 -3.61 5.74
C GLU A 119 -6.76 -4.07 4.90
N ILE A 120 -7.96 -3.49 5.10
CA ILE A 120 -9.16 -3.82 4.31
C ILE A 120 -8.95 -3.45 2.83
N VAL A 121 -8.46 -2.26 2.56
CA VAL A 121 -8.24 -1.80 1.18
C VAL A 121 -7.10 -2.59 0.52
N ALA A 122 -6.01 -2.89 1.23
CA ALA A 122 -4.94 -3.74 0.73
C ALA A 122 -5.44 -5.15 0.35
N ALA A 123 -6.27 -5.76 1.19
CA ALA A 123 -6.90 -7.05 0.92
C ALA A 123 -7.81 -7.00 -0.33
N MET A 124 -8.59 -5.93 -0.49
CA MET A 124 -9.42 -5.69 -1.69
C MET A 124 -8.56 -5.60 -2.96
N LEU A 125 -7.44 -4.89 -2.90
CA LEU A 125 -6.51 -4.76 -4.03
C LEU A 125 -5.88 -6.10 -4.39
N LEU A 126 -5.40 -6.87 -3.41
CA LEU A 126 -4.83 -8.21 -3.62
C LEU A 126 -5.85 -9.20 -4.20
N ALA A 127 -7.12 -9.07 -3.84
CA ALA A 127 -8.21 -9.87 -4.40
C ALA A 127 -8.55 -9.50 -5.86
N GLY A 128 -7.98 -8.41 -6.41
CA GLY A 128 -8.24 -7.94 -7.76
C GLY A 128 -9.64 -7.35 -7.96
N SER A 129 -10.30 -6.88 -6.90
CA SER A 129 -11.70 -6.43 -6.94
C SER A 129 -11.92 -5.21 -7.84
N LEU A 130 -10.89 -4.44 -8.16
CA LEU A 130 -10.95 -3.30 -9.09
C LEU A 130 -10.67 -3.68 -10.56
N SER A 131 -10.29 -4.92 -10.85
CA SER A 131 -9.92 -5.35 -12.20
C SER A 131 -11.10 -5.47 -13.17
N GLN A 132 -12.32 -5.31 -12.69
CA GLN A 132 -13.56 -5.43 -13.47
C GLN A 132 -14.26 -4.07 -13.73
N LEU A 133 -13.62 -2.95 -13.34
CA LEU A 133 -14.06 -1.59 -13.59
C LEU A 133 -13.45 -1.05 -14.88
#